data_32d2897c562958ff5e49782afcfd6f10
#
_entry.id   32d2897c562958ff5e49782afcfd6f10
#
_cell.length_a   1.000
_cell.length_b   1.000
_cell.length_c   1.000
_cell.angle_alpha   90.00
_cell.angle_beta   90.00
_cell.angle_gamma   90.00
#
_symmetry.space_group_name_H-M   'P 1'
#
loop_
_entity.id
_entity.type
_entity.pdbx_description
1 polymer ?
#
loop_
_entity_poly.entity_id
_entity_poly.type
_entity_poly.pdbx_seq_one_letter_code
_entity_poly.pdbx_strand_id
1 'polypeptide(L)'
;MIRLQPVSEGNFIEVLELKASEDLVAPNRESLAEAYLSLKEAIDENELHYAEMPFAILHDRTVVGFAMVCFEDGEDVNSDGEIFWLSRFMIDESHQGKGYGKAALVLLLDFAKTKPTGIEAKYAYTSYSPGNEGAAKTYASIGFKETGQIFEGEVVVRLKL
;
A
#
# COMPACT_ATOMS: atom_id res chain seq x y z
N MET A 1 -6.10 -7.61 -17.06
CA MET A 1 -6.64 -7.83 -15.68
C MET A 1 -5.61 -7.39 -14.67
N ILE A 2 -6.00 -6.66 -13.62
CA ILE A 2 -5.07 -6.26 -12.55
C ILE A 2 -4.86 -7.42 -11.58
N ARG A 3 -3.61 -7.60 -11.13
CA ARG A 3 -3.19 -8.60 -10.14
C ARG A 3 -2.18 -7.99 -9.17
N LEU A 4 -2.14 -8.51 -7.96
CA LEU A 4 -1.07 -8.25 -7.00
C LEU A 4 -0.11 -9.46 -7.01
N GLN A 5 1.16 -9.17 -6.97
CA GLN A 5 2.21 -10.18 -6.83
C GLN A 5 3.22 -9.71 -5.78
N PRO A 6 3.57 -10.52 -4.78
CA PRO A 6 4.65 -10.14 -3.87
C PRO A 6 5.92 -9.79 -4.65
N VAL A 7 6.62 -8.76 -4.19
CA VAL A 7 7.92 -8.40 -4.79
C VAL A 7 8.90 -9.54 -4.53
N SER A 8 9.60 -9.95 -5.56
CA SER A 8 10.53 -11.07 -5.57
C SER A 8 11.65 -10.83 -6.59
N GLU A 9 12.63 -11.70 -6.66
CA GLU A 9 13.69 -11.65 -7.67
C GLU A 9 13.14 -11.59 -9.11
N GLY A 10 11.95 -12.18 -9.33
CA GLY A 10 11.33 -12.24 -10.66
C GLY A 10 10.68 -10.94 -11.15
N ASN A 11 10.42 -9.96 -10.27
CA ASN A 11 9.78 -8.69 -10.64
C ASN A 11 10.46 -7.44 -10.03
N PHE A 12 11.52 -7.63 -9.26
CA PHE A 12 12.21 -6.58 -8.52
C PHE A 12 12.74 -5.46 -9.44
N ILE A 13 13.34 -5.81 -10.56
CA ILE A 13 13.90 -4.83 -11.50
C ILE A 13 12.78 -3.98 -12.11
N GLU A 14 11.69 -4.61 -12.54
CA GLU A 14 10.54 -3.90 -13.14
C GLU A 14 9.89 -2.94 -12.13
N VAL A 15 9.84 -3.31 -10.84
CA VAL A 15 9.37 -2.42 -9.78
C VAL A 15 10.28 -1.21 -9.62
N LEU A 16 11.60 -1.37 -9.72
CA LEU A 16 12.56 -0.27 -9.63
C LEU A 16 12.54 0.68 -10.84
N GLU A 17 12.03 0.22 -11.97
CA GLU A 17 11.88 1.02 -13.19
C GLU A 17 10.62 1.88 -13.22
N LEU A 18 9.69 1.69 -12.26
CA LEU A 18 8.49 2.49 -12.14
C LEU A 18 8.82 3.97 -11.93
N LYS A 19 8.09 4.83 -12.62
CA LYS A 19 8.21 6.28 -12.51
C LYS A 19 7.04 6.85 -11.73
N ALA A 20 7.36 7.48 -10.61
CA ALA A 20 6.41 8.25 -9.84
C ALA A 20 6.16 9.61 -10.52
N SER A 21 4.94 10.13 -10.42
CA SER A 21 4.67 11.54 -10.67
C SER A 21 5.40 12.40 -9.63
N GLU A 22 5.59 13.69 -9.91
CA GLU A 22 6.42 14.61 -9.10
C GLU A 22 6.09 14.61 -7.60
N ASP A 23 4.86 14.26 -7.23
CA ASP A 23 4.37 14.25 -5.84
C ASP A 23 4.49 12.90 -5.14
N LEU A 24 5.06 11.88 -5.78
CA LEU A 24 5.15 10.53 -5.25
C LEU A 24 6.61 10.05 -5.17
N VAL A 25 6.92 9.30 -4.12
CA VAL A 25 8.22 8.66 -3.96
C VAL A 25 8.18 7.28 -4.63
N ALA A 26 8.97 7.10 -5.69
CA ALA A 26 9.15 5.79 -6.31
C ALA A 26 9.87 4.83 -5.35
N PRO A 27 9.59 3.51 -5.42
CA PRO A 27 10.36 2.53 -4.68
C PRO A 27 11.84 2.59 -5.14
N ASN A 28 12.74 2.47 -4.18
CA ASN A 28 14.17 2.42 -4.45
C ASN A 28 14.76 1.11 -3.89
N ARG A 29 16.01 0.81 -4.24
CA ARG A 29 16.67 -0.44 -3.82
C ARG A 29 16.74 -0.58 -2.31
N GLU A 30 17.02 0.50 -1.61
CA GLU A 30 17.15 0.51 -0.15
C GLU A 30 15.82 0.18 0.51
N SER A 31 14.76 0.92 0.18
CA SER A 31 13.43 0.69 0.77
C SER A 31 12.85 -0.70 0.46
N LEU A 32 13.11 -1.25 -0.73
CA LEU A 32 12.68 -2.61 -1.07
C LEU A 32 13.52 -3.68 -0.37
N ALA A 33 14.84 -3.45 -0.21
CA ALA A 33 15.71 -4.37 0.52
C ALA A 33 15.35 -4.41 2.01
N GLU A 34 15.11 -3.27 2.62
CA GLU A 34 14.65 -3.17 4.00
C GLU A 34 13.31 -3.89 4.21
N ALA A 35 12.33 -3.64 3.34
CA ALA A 35 11.04 -4.32 3.41
C ALA A 35 11.16 -5.84 3.24
N TYR A 36 12.01 -6.29 2.31
CA TYR A 36 12.25 -7.72 2.10
C TYR A 36 12.91 -8.38 3.30
N LEU A 37 13.92 -7.74 3.90
CA LEU A 37 14.63 -8.26 5.07
C LEU A 37 13.71 -8.28 6.28
N SER A 38 12.95 -7.21 6.53
CA SER A 38 11.97 -7.14 7.61
C SER A 38 10.91 -8.22 7.49
N LEU A 39 10.37 -8.44 6.29
CA LEU A 39 9.38 -9.49 6.05
C LEU A 39 9.97 -10.88 6.26
N LYS A 40 11.20 -11.12 5.80
CA LYS A 40 11.87 -12.41 5.98
C LYS A 40 12.10 -12.71 7.47
N GLU A 41 12.62 -11.76 8.22
CA GLU A 41 12.83 -11.87 9.67
C GLU A 41 11.50 -12.15 10.38
N ALA A 42 10.45 -11.38 10.06
CA ALA A 42 9.13 -11.57 10.62
C ALA A 42 8.52 -12.95 10.33
N ILE A 43 8.77 -13.51 9.14
CA ILE A 43 8.34 -14.87 8.80
C ILE A 43 9.12 -15.90 9.62
N ASP A 44 10.44 -15.75 9.73
CA ASP A 44 11.31 -16.68 10.47
C ASP A 44 10.97 -16.68 11.98
N GLU A 45 10.59 -15.54 12.53
CA GLU A 45 10.19 -15.36 13.93
C GLU A 45 8.69 -15.59 14.20
N ASN A 46 7.91 -15.79 13.14
CA ASN A 46 6.44 -15.86 13.19
C ASN A 46 5.78 -14.60 13.77
N GLU A 47 6.38 -13.45 13.52
CA GLU A 47 5.94 -12.12 13.97
C GLU A 47 5.69 -11.20 12.77
N LEU A 48 4.55 -11.38 12.09
CA LEU A 48 4.19 -10.59 10.90
C LEU A 48 3.56 -9.22 11.23
N HIS A 49 3.37 -8.91 12.50
CA HIS A 49 2.94 -7.59 12.94
C HIS A 49 4.05 -6.57 12.65
N TYR A 50 3.70 -5.41 12.10
CA TYR A 50 4.60 -4.37 11.59
C TYR A 50 5.51 -4.76 10.41
N ALA A 51 5.49 -6.01 9.96
CA ALA A 51 6.26 -6.38 8.77
C ALA A 51 5.68 -5.72 7.51
N GLU A 52 6.50 -4.99 6.79
CA GLU A 52 6.10 -4.41 5.53
C GLU A 52 6.08 -5.44 4.40
N MET A 53 4.96 -5.53 3.70
CA MET A 53 4.73 -6.48 2.61
C MET A 53 4.66 -5.72 1.29
N PRO A 54 5.73 -5.77 0.46
CA PRO A 54 5.76 -5.09 -0.82
C PRO A 54 5.09 -5.93 -1.92
N PHE A 55 4.23 -5.28 -2.72
CA PHE A 55 3.54 -5.87 -3.86
C PHE A 55 3.83 -5.11 -5.16
N ALA A 56 4.14 -5.84 -6.22
CA ALA A 56 4.04 -5.36 -7.57
C ALA A 56 2.57 -5.42 -8.02
N ILE A 57 2.11 -4.35 -8.68
CA ILE A 57 0.79 -4.28 -9.31
C ILE A 57 0.98 -4.56 -10.79
N LEU A 58 0.37 -5.62 -11.30
CA LEU A 58 0.49 -6.02 -12.69
C LEU A 58 -0.81 -5.82 -13.44
N HIS A 59 -0.70 -5.29 -14.67
CA HIS A 59 -1.73 -5.42 -15.69
C HIS A 59 -1.27 -6.47 -16.71
N ASP A 60 -1.94 -7.61 -16.69
CA ASP A 60 -1.55 -8.81 -17.43
C ASP A 60 -0.14 -9.30 -17.03
N ARG A 61 0.88 -9.00 -17.83
CA ARG A 61 2.29 -9.38 -17.55
C ARG A 61 3.19 -8.19 -17.25
N THR A 62 2.66 -6.97 -17.34
CA THR A 62 3.43 -5.73 -17.17
C THR A 62 3.27 -5.21 -15.76
N VAL A 63 4.37 -4.89 -15.08
CA VAL A 63 4.36 -4.16 -13.82
C VAL A 63 3.94 -2.72 -14.10
N VAL A 64 2.82 -2.29 -13.52
CA VAL A 64 2.23 -0.97 -13.75
C VAL A 64 2.17 -0.12 -12.47
N GLY A 65 2.56 -0.68 -11.34
CA GLY A 65 2.55 0.03 -10.07
C GLY A 65 3.14 -0.79 -8.92
N PHE A 66 3.11 -0.19 -7.76
CA PHE A 66 3.67 -0.71 -6.54
C PHE A 66 2.78 -0.38 -5.34
N ALA A 67 2.72 -1.28 -4.38
CA ALA A 67 2.09 -1.07 -3.08
C ALA A 67 2.96 -1.65 -1.97
N MET A 68 2.93 -1.04 -0.80
CA MET A 68 3.51 -1.57 0.42
C MET A 68 2.50 -1.47 1.54
N VAL A 69 2.29 -2.55 2.27
CA VAL A 69 1.26 -2.65 3.30
C VAL A 69 1.83 -3.33 4.54
N CYS A 70 1.27 -3.00 5.71
CA CYS A 70 1.54 -3.69 6.95
C CYS A 70 0.27 -3.79 7.81
N PHE A 71 0.35 -4.59 8.88
CA PHE A 71 -0.64 -4.60 9.95
C PHE A 71 0.02 -4.06 11.21
N GLU A 72 -0.63 -3.14 11.89
CA GLU A 72 -0.10 -2.45 13.05
C GLU A 72 -1.21 -2.10 14.06
N ASP A 73 -0.84 -1.66 15.26
CA ASP A 73 -1.77 -1.38 16.34
C ASP A 73 -2.62 -0.11 16.15
N GLY A 74 -2.23 0.75 15.21
CA GLY A 74 -2.95 1.99 14.89
C GLY A 74 -2.79 3.11 15.92
N GLU A 75 -1.82 3.04 16.82
CA GLU A 75 -1.56 4.10 17.82
C GLU A 75 -1.29 5.45 17.15
N ASP A 76 -0.52 5.48 16.09
CA ASP A 76 -0.12 6.69 15.36
C ASP A 76 -1.33 7.43 14.71
N VAL A 77 -2.41 6.72 14.46
CA VAL A 77 -3.65 7.28 13.90
C VAL A 77 -4.82 7.25 14.88
N ASN A 78 -4.54 7.07 16.17
CA ASN A 78 -5.54 7.00 17.25
C ASN A 78 -6.67 6.01 16.95
N SER A 79 -6.35 4.85 16.39
CA SER A 79 -7.31 3.78 16.14
C SER A 79 -7.46 2.89 17.37
N ASP A 80 -8.68 2.45 17.61
CA ASP A 80 -8.98 1.45 18.65
C ASP A 80 -8.69 0.04 18.10
N GLY A 81 -7.43 -0.39 18.21
CA GLY A 81 -6.98 -1.72 17.82
C GLY A 81 -6.36 -1.78 16.43
N GLU A 82 -6.06 -2.99 16.02
CA GLU A 82 -5.30 -3.31 14.81
C GLU A 82 -5.87 -2.72 13.54
N ILE A 83 -4.97 -2.20 12.71
CA ILE A 83 -5.28 -1.61 11.42
C ILE A 83 -4.49 -2.27 10.29
N PHE A 84 -5.01 -2.16 9.09
CA PHE A 84 -4.28 -2.40 7.86
C PHE A 84 -3.79 -1.06 7.31
N TRP A 85 -2.48 -0.88 7.27
CA TRP A 85 -1.86 0.35 6.81
C TRP A 85 -1.30 0.19 5.39
N LEU A 86 -1.76 1.03 4.47
CA LEU A 86 -1.19 1.14 3.13
C LEU A 86 -0.12 2.24 3.17
N SER A 87 1.14 1.83 3.43
CA SER A 87 2.27 2.75 3.63
C SER A 87 2.76 3.37 2.34
N ARG A 88 2.67 2.66 1.22
CA ARG A 88 3.02 3.17 -0.12
C ARG A 88 2.05 2.65 -1.17
N PHE A 89 1.68 3.53 -2.08
CA PHE A 89 0.84 3.16 -3.20
C PHE A 89 1.09 4.08 -4.40
N MET A 90 1.42 3.49 -5.54
CA MET A 90 1.60 4.26 -6.77
C MET A 90 1.25 3.45 -8.01
N ILE A 91 0.80 4.15 -9.03
CA ILE A 91 0.73 3.66 -10.41
C ILE A 91 1.73 4.46 -11.23
N ASP A 92 2.52 3.76 -12.03
CA ASP A 92 3.48 4.38 -12.96
C ASP A 92 2.79 5.47 -13.80
N GLU A 93 3.49 6.61 -14.00
CA GLU A 93 2.93 7.80 -14.66
C GLU A 93 2.34 7.50 -16.04
N SER A 94 2.97 6.59 -16.80
CA SER A 94 2.51 6.18 -18.14
C SER A 94 1.26 5.27 -18.11
N HIS A 95 0.90 4.78 -16.93
CA HIS A 95 -0.23 3.86 -16.72
C HIS A 95 -1.38 4.46 -15.90
N GLN A 96 -1.26 5.73 -15.49
CA GLN A 96 -2.32 6.44 -14.76
C GLN A 96 -3.56 6.70 -15.63
N GLY A 97 -4.67 7.05 -15.00
CA GLY A 97 -5.93 7.37 -15.67
C GLY A 97 -6.69 6.20 -16.28
N LYS A 98 -6.19 4.95 -16.14
CA LYS A 98 -6.78 3.73 -16.71
C LYS A 98 -7.60 2.90 -15.71
N GLY A 99 -7.80 3.44 -14.49
CA GLY A 99 -8.53 2.74 -13.42
C GLY A 99 -7.71 1.66 -12.69
N TYR A 100 -6.43 1.49 -13.00
CA TYR A 100 -5.58 0.46 -12.40
C TYR A 100 -5.40 0.65 -10.90
N GLY A 101 -5.24 1.89 -10.44
CA GLY A 101 -5.13 2.20 -9.02
C GLY A 101 -6.35 1.76 -8.23
N LYS A 102 -7.56 2.09 -8.71
CA LYS A 102 -8.79 1.66 -8.06
C LYS A 102 -8.91 0.14 -7.98
N ALA A 103 -8.61 -0.55 -9.08
CA ALA A 103 -8.66 -2.02 -9.12
C ALA A 103 -7.63 -2.66 -8.16
N ALA A 104 -6.41 -2.12 -8.09
CA ALA A 104 -5.39 -2.59 -7.19
C ALA A 104 -5.76 -2.38 -5.71
N LEU A 105 -6.33 -1.21 -5.37
CA LEU A 105 -6.79 -0.94 -4.01
C LEU A 105 -7.89 -1.91 -3.55
N VAL A 106 -8.83 -2.25 -4.42
CA VAL A 106 -9.86 -3.27 -4.10
C VAL A 106 -9.20 -4.60 -3.76
N LEU A 107 -8.22 -5.04 -4.55
CA LEU A 107 -7.50 -6.29 -4.29
C LEU A 107 -6.70 -6.24 -2.98
N LEU A 108 -6.09 -5.10 -2.64
CA LEU A 108 -5.38 -4.92 -1.36
C LEU A 108 -6.35 -4.99 -0.16
N LEU A 109 -7.52 -4.37 -0.27
CA LEU A 109 -8.56 -4.47 0.77
C LEU A 109 -9.09 -5.90 0.91
N ASP A 110 -9.27 -6.62 -0.19
CA ASP A 110 -9.66 -8.03 -0.14
C ASP A 110 -8.54 -8.89 0.47
N PHE A 111 -7.28 -8.61 0.16
CA PHE A 111 -6.12 -9.24 0.82
C PHE A 111 -6.15 -9.00 2.34
N ALA A 112 -6.40 -7.77 2.81
CA ALA A 112 -6.48 -7.46 4.23
C ALA A 112 -7.56 -8.30 4.94
N LYS A 113 -8.72 -8.50 4.30
CA LYS A 113 -9.83 -9.31 4.84
C LYS A 113 -9.50 -10.80 4.96
N THR A 114 -8.50 -11.30 4.24
CA THR A 114 -8.05 -12.70 4.38
C THR A 114 -7.32 -12.96 5.69
N LYS A 115 -6.97 -11.93 6.45
CA LYS A 115 -6.18 -12.01 7.69
C LYS A 115 -4.85 -12.75 7.48
N PRO A 116 -4.01 -12.33 6.52
CA PRO A 116 -2.83 -13.09 6.12
C PRO A 116 -1.79 -13.25 7.23
N THR A 117 -1.82 -12.36 8.22
CA THR A 117 -0.95 -12.41 9.42
C THR A 117 -1.65 -12.99 10.65
N GLY A 118 -2.89 -13.47 10.51
CA GLY A 118 -3.75 -13.84 11.65
C GLY A 118 -4.38 -12.65 12.38
N ILE A 119 -4.01 -11.43 12.02
CA ILE A 119 -4.52 -10.19 12.62
C ILE A 119 -5.82 -9.77 11.93
N GLU A 120 -6.81 -9.39 12.71
CA GLU A 120 -8.08 -8.84 12.23
C GLU A 120 -8.09 -7.33 12.34
N ALA A 121 -7.74 -6.64 11.25
CA ALA A 121 -7.87 -5.20 11.18
C ALA A 121 -9.33 -4.81 10.93
N LYS A 122 -9.82 -3.85 11.72
CA LYS A 122 -11.19 -3.30 11.54
C LYS A 122 -11.26 -2.23 10.47
N TYR A 123 -10.14 -1.54 10.25
CA TYR A 123 -10.02 -0.42 9.32
C TYR A 123 -8.76 -0.55 8.48
N ALA A 124 -8.88 -0.14 7.23
CA ALA A 124 -7.76 0.20 6.38
C ALA A 124 -7.49 1.69 6.47
N TYR A 125 -6.24 2.06 6.63
CA TYR A 125 -5.74 3.44 6.65
C TYR A 125 -4.73 3.68 5.54
N THR A 126 -4.65 4.89 5.10
CA THR A 126 -3.58 5.42 4.26
C THR A 126 -3.53 6.95 4.40
N SER A 127 -2.54 7.56 3.76
CA SER A 127 -2.41 9.02 3.72
C SER A 127 -2.05 9.49 2.32
N TYR A 128 -2.20 10.79 2.08
CA TYR A 128 -1.79 11.45 0.85
C TYR A 128 -1.33 12.88 1.12
N SER A 129 -0.40 13.37 0.32
CA SER A 129 0.08 14.74 0.42
C SER A 129 -1.02 15.75 0.13
N PRO A 130 -1.15 16.85 0.92
CA PRO A 130 -2.07 17.93 0.61
C PRO A 130 -1.89 18.43 -0.83
N GLY A 131 -2.99 18.54 -1.57
CA GLY A 131 -2.96 18.91 -2.98
C GLY A 131 -2.88 17.75 -3.97
N ASN A 132 -2.62 16.53 -3.52
CA ASN A 132 -2.70 15.34 -4.36
C ASN A 132 -4.16 14.93 -4.61
N GLU A 133 -4.84 15.68 -5.48
CA GLU A 133 -6.26 15.46 -5.80
C GLU A 133 -6.53 14.10 -6.46
N GLY A 134 -5.55 13.55 -7.17
CA GLY A 134 -5.66 12.24 -7.82
C GLY A 134 -5.80 11.12 -6.78
N ALA A 135 -4.94 11.12 -5.76
CA ALA A 135 -5.03 10.18 -4.65
C ALA A 135 -6.32 10.38 -3.86
N ALA A 136 -6.66 11.63 -3.49
CA ALA A 136 -7.88 11.95 -2.76
C ALA A 136 -9.14 11.41 -3.46
N LYS A 137 -9.27 11.65 -4.78
CA LYS A 137 -10.39 11.16 -5.58
C LYS A 137 -10.42 9.63 -5.68
N THR A 138 -9.26 9.01 -5.83
CA THR A 138 -9.14 7.54 -5.92
C THR A 138 -9.59 6.90 -4.61
N TYR A 139 -9.07 7.34 -3.48
CA TYR A 139 -9.45 6.82 -2.16
C TYR A 139 -10.93 7.06 -1.85
N ALA A 140 -11.43 8.28 -2.07
CA ALA A 140 -12.84 8.61 -1.87
C ALA A 140 -13.77 7.74 -2.73
N SER A 141 -13.38 7.43 -3.98
CA SER A 141 -14.18 6.60 -4.90
C SER A 141 -14.39 5.15 -4.44
N ILE A 142 -13.57 4.69 -3.48
CA ILE A 142 -13.64 3.35 -2.89
C ILE A 142 -14.37 3.38 -1.54
N GLY A 143 -14.50 4.57 -0.94
CA GLY A 143 -15.19 4.76 0.32
C GLY A 143 -14.30 5.17 1.49
N PHE A 144 -13.01 5.44 1.25
CA PHE A 144 -12.17 6.07 2.26
C PHE A 144 -12.71 7.46 2.61
N LYS A 145 -12.61 7.81 3.89
CA LYS A 145 -13.03 9.10 4.43
C LYS A 145 -11.89 9.73 5.20
N GLU A 146 -11.75 11.05 5.08
CA GLU A 146 -10.80 11.81 5.89
C GLU A 146 -11.11 11.66 7.38
N THR A 147 -10.06 11.46 8.16
CA THR A 147 -10.17 11.32 9.62
C THR A 147 -10.11 12.67 10.34
N GLY A 148 -9.67 13.71 9.65
CA GLY A 148 -9.31 15.02 10.23
C GLY A 148 -7.90 15.05 10.82
N GLN A 149 -7.16 13.96 10.74
CA GLN A 149 -5.79 13.86 11.24
C GLN A 149 -4.78 14.17 10.13
N ILE A 150 -3.64 14.70 10.55
CA ILE A 150 -2.44 14.86 9.72
C ILE A 150 -1.35 14.00 10.36
N PHE A 151 -0.76 13.10 9.58
CA PHE A 151 0.36 12.27 9.98
C PHE A 151 1.54 12.57 9.04
N GLU A 152 2.68 12.95 9.60
CA GLU A 152 3.88 13.35 8.84
C GLU A 152 3.63 14.37 7.72
N GLY A 153 2.66 15.27 7.92
CA GLY A 153 2.27 16.29 6.95
C GLY A 153 1.26 15.81 5.90
N GLU A 154 0.80 14.57 5.96
CA GLU A 154 -0.16 14.00 5.04
C GLU A 154 -1.58 13.90 5.63
N VAL A 155 -2.56 14.01 4.77
CA VAL A 155 -3.98 13.84 5.13
C VAL A 155 -4.29 12.37 5.31
N VAL A 156 -4.73 11.99 6.51
CA VAL A 156 -5.06 10.59 6.85
C VAL A 156 -6.50 10.28 6.46
N VAL A 157 -6.67 9.16 5.77
CA VAL A 157 -7.98 8.62 5.39
C VAL A 157 -8.15 7.18 5.85
N ARG A 158 -9.39 6.77 6.14
CA ARG A 158 -9.70 5.42 6.54
C ARG A 158 -10.93 4.85 5.87
N LEU A 159 -10.98 3.52 5.81
CA LEU A 159 -12.13 2.75 5.34
C LEU A 159 -12.37 1.58 6.30
N LYS A 160 -13.62 1.32 6.63
CA LYS A 160 -14.01 0.14 7.42
C LYS A 160 -13.91 -1.12 6.53
N LEU A 161 -13.17 -2.12 6.98
CA LEU A 161 -13.00 -3.41 6.32
C LEU A 161 -14.19 -4.35 6.47
#